data_ce03710c5386cbeb17dafff376e633f6
#
_entry.id   ce03710c5386cbeb17dafff376e633f6
#
_cell.length_a   1.000
_cell.length_b   1.000
_cell.length_c   1.000
_cell.angle_alpha   90.00
_cell.angle_beta   90.00
_cell.angle_gamma   90.00
#
_symmetry.space_group_name_H-M   'P 1'
#
loop_
_entity.id
_entity.type
_entity.pdbx_description
1 polymer ?
#
loop_
_entity_poly.entity_id
_entity_poly.type
_entity_poly.pdbx_seq_one_letter_code
_entity_poly.pdbx_strand_id
1 'polypeptide(L)'
;MFFNLFHRKVLLVSACCLALLTAALFTSNRSTSAAEFTGREILSVTRIAHGGADYASLQYVTVKASGFVNAVAFGAAGANPLGGMAELKLGITDYQDKQMRRRLEVAPTSTLPGRTYLVFTGSTGGGMIFGNEFRVREAAASRHWGMMGFDTLNRAIEGQLVSARQADDGGDYVVEVKFNADDTVRYWINKQTFLIDKITTRYRSQVLIEEQRSNYKRADCMMLPFHIMTRLQGQPLADLDIQSYDLKSVVPAATFTMTATP
;
A
#
# COMPACT_ATOMS: atom_id res chain seq x y z
N MET A 1 3.58 73.21 38.68
CA MET A 1 3.82 71.86 39.27
C MET A 1 2.71 70.86 38.98
N PHE A 2 1.86 71.13 37.99
CA PHE A 2 0.72 70.21 37.64
C PHE A 2 0.89 69.38 36.32
N PHE A 3 1.92 69.66 35.56
CA PHE A 3 2.11 68.97 34.25
C PHE A 3 2.77 67.65 34.35
N ASN A 4 3.43 67.28 35.43
CA ASN A 4 4.18 66.02 35.57
C ASN A 4 3.33 64.79 36.03
N LEU A 5 2.15 65.02 36.59
CA LEU A 5 1.30 63.97 37.10
C LEU A 5 0.46 63.31 35.98
N PHE A 6 0.13 64.07 34.95
CA PHE A 6 -0.71 63.59 33.86
C PHE A 6 0.06 62.67 32.94
N HIS A 7 1.32 62.94 32.66
CA HIS A 7 2.18 62.07 31.82
C HIS A 7 2.50 60.69 32.47
N ARG A 8 2.65 60.67 33.80
CA ARG A 8 2.89 59.41 34.51
C ARG A 8 1.68 58.45 34.51
N LYS A 9 0.47 58.96 34.57
CA LYS A 9 -0.75 58.14 34.53
C LYS A 9 -1.03 57.58 33.13
N VAL A 10 -0.78 58.37 32.10
CA VAL A 10 -0.94 57.95 30.71
C VAL A 10 0.09 56.83 30.34
N LEU A 11 1.34 56.97 30.78
CA LEU A 11 2.37 55.94 30.57
C LEU A 11 2.10 54.65 31.32
N LEU A 12 1.54 54.67 32.52
CA LEU A 12 1.17 53.50 33.30
C LEU A 12 -0.01 52.72 32.66
N VAL A 13 -1.01 53.44 32.15
CA VAL A 13 -2.15 52.81 31.47
C VAL A 13 -1.74 52.19 30.15
N SER A 14 -0.87 52.84 29.37
CA SER A 14 -0.31 52.26 28.14
C SER A 14 0.53 51.03 28.41
N ALA A 15 1.35 50.97 29.44
CA ALA A 15 2.17 49.84 29.81
C ALA A 15 1.31 48.65 30.28
N CYS A 16 0.23 48.89 31.04
CA CYS A 16 -0.71 47.84 31.43
C CYS A 16 -1.50 47.26 30.25
N CYS A 17 -1.93 48.10 29.29
CA CYS A 17 -2.62 47.62 28.09
C CYS A 17 -1.70 46.79 27.19
N LEU A 18 -0.41 47.15 27.05
CA LEU A 18 0.56 46.38 26.30
C LEU A 18 0.87 45.04 26.96
N ALA A 19 1.00 44.99 28.27
CA ALA A 19 1.22 43.78 29.05
C ALA A 19 0.01 42.80 28.99
N LEU A 20 -1.22 43.34 28.97
CA LEU A 20 -2.42 42.52 28.81
C LEU A 20 -2.59 41.98 27.38
N LEU A 21 -2.21 42.77 26.35
CA LEU A 21 -2.20 42.30 24.97
C LEU A 21 -1.15 41.20 24.74
N THR A 22 0.05 41.36 25.32
CA THR A 22 1.08 40.29 25.23
C THR A 22 0.68 39.01 26.00
N ALA A 23 0.07 39.14 27.17
CA ALA A 23 -0.46 38.01 27.92
C ALA A 23 -1.59 37.28 27.16
N ALA A 24 -2.47 38.01 26.46
CA ALA A 24 -3.53 37.44 25.63
C ALA A 24 -2.96 36.71 24.38
N LEU A 25 -1.86 37.20 23.81
CA LEU A 25 -1.18 36.55 22.71
C LEU A 25 -0.41 35.31 23.15
N PHE A 26 0.10 35.24 24.37
CA PHE A 26 0.77 34.08 24.92
C PHE A 26 -0.20 32.98 25.45
N THR A 27 -1.42 33.34 25.82
CA THR A 27 -2.44 32.37 26.26
C THR A 27 -3.23 31.79 25.09
N SER A 28 -3.15 32.34 23.88
CA SER A 28 -3.78 31.77 22.67
C SER A 28 -2.93 30.71 21.98
N ASN A 29 -1.71 30.46 22.42
CA ASN A 29 -0.96 29.22 22.07
C ASN A 29 -1.38 28.04 22.97
N ARG A 30 -2.67 27.87 23.24
CA ARG A 30 -3.18 26.53 23.37
C ARG A 30 -2.98 25.93 21.98
N SER A 31 -1.94 25.09 21.84
CA SER A 31 -1.90 24.10 20.80
C SER A 31 -3.27 23.42 20.84
N THR A 32 -4.19 23.83 19.97
CA THR A 32 -5.26 22.95 19.55
C THR A 32 -4.50 21.75 19.04
N SER A 33 -4.40 20.71 19.87
CA SER A 33 -4.05 19.37 19.43
C SER A 33 -4.93 19.16 18.21
N ALA A 34 -4.33 19.24 17.01
CA ALA A 34 -5.04 18.96 15.79
C ALA A 34 -5.66 17.60 16.04
N ALA A 35 -6.98 17.51 15.94
CA ALA A 35 -7.71 16.29 16.22
C ALA A 35 -7.01 15.19 15.43
N GLU A 36 -6.41 14.24 16.14
CA GLU A 36 -5.60 13.20 15.52
C GLU A 36 -6.56 12.35 14.70
N PHE A 37 -6.32 12.22 13.41
CA PHE A 37 -7.17 11.44 12.52
C PHE A 37 -7.28 10.01 13.05
N THR A 38 -8.50 9.50 13.08
CA THR A 38 -8.72 8.06 13.32
C THR A 38 -8.17 7.26 12.14
N GLY A 39 -7.82 6.01 12.36
CA GLY A 39 -7.32 5.16 11.29
C GLY A 39 -8.29 5.03 10.11
N ARG A 40 -9.60 5.08 10.37
CA ARG A 40 -10.63 5.03 9.31
C ARG A 40 -10.69 6.32 8.50
N GLU A 41 -10.52 7.46 9.13
CA GLU A 41 -10.41 8.75 8.45
C GLU A 41 -9.16 8.80 7.58
N ILE A 42 -8.00 8.34 8.12
CA ILE A 42 -6.76 8.25 7.35
C ILE A 42 -6.96 7.39 6.10
N LEU A 43 -7.52 6.18 6.22
CA LEU A 43 -7.77 5.31 5.09
C LEU A 43 -8.77 5.91 4.09
N SER A 44 -9.77 6.64 4.57
CA SER A 44 -10.75 7.31 3.71
C SER A 44 -10.12 8.44 2.90
N VAL A 45 -9.27 9.26 3.54
CA VAL A 45 -8.50 10.31 2.85
C VAL A 45 -7.49 9.69 1.88
N THR A 46 -6.84 8.58 2.26
CA THR A 46 -5.96 7.80 1.39
C THR A 46 -6.69 7.35 0.13
N ARG A 47 -7.90 6.80 0.25
CA ARG A 47 -8.70 6.43 -0.92
C ARG A 47 -9.02 7.63 -1.81
N ILE A 48 -9.34 8.80 -1.21
CA ILE A 48 -9.55 10.04 -1.97
C ILE A 48 -8.28 10.44 -2.72
N ALA A 49 -7.12 10.37 -2.09
CA ALA A 49 -5.83 10.69 -2.70
C ALA A 49 -5.49 9.75 -3.87
N HIS A 50 -5.91 8.49 -3.80
CA HIS A 50 -5.75 7.51 -4.88
C HIS A 50 -6.76 7.66 -6.03
N GLY A 51 -7.84 8.42 -5.90
CA GLY A 51 -8.82 8.62 -6.97
C GLY A 51 -10.28 8.64 -6.50
N GLY A 52 -10.53 8.54 -5.21
CA GLY A 52 -11.84 8.70 -4.60
C GLY A 52 -12.87 7.69 -5.10
N ALA A 53 -13.95 8.19 -5.72
CA ALA A 53 -15.05 7.38 -6.23
C ALA A 53 -14.60 6.45 -7.38
N ASP A 54 -13.70 6.92 -8.25
CA ASP A 54 -13.19 6.12 -9.35
C ASP A 54 -12.40 4.92 -8.83
N TYR A 55 -11.52 5.14 -7.83
CA TYR A 55 -10.79 4.06 -7.18
C TYR A 55 -11.75 3.06 -6.49
N ALA A 56 -12.77 3.55 -5.80
CA ALA A 56 -13.76 2.71 -5.12
C ALA A 56 -14.62 1.88 -6.09
N SER A 57 -14.82 2.36 -7.31
CA SER A 57 -15.64 1.70 -8.33
C SER A 57 -14.91 0.66 -9.16
N LEU A 58 -13.57 0.59 -9.06
CA LEU A 58 -12.77 -0.36 -9.82
C LEU A 58 -13.26 -1.79 -9.63
N GLN A 59 -13.42 -2.52 -10.72
CA GLN A 59 -13.76 -3.94 -10.73
C GLN A 59 -12.55 -4.80 -11.06
N TYR A 60 -11.70 -4.29 -11.95
CA TYR A 60 -10.52 -4.97 -12.46
C TYR A 60 -9.38 -3.97 -12.63
N VAL A 61 -8.16 -4.49 -12.47
CA VAL A 61 -6.93 -3.77 -12.83
C VAL A 61 -6.01 -4.75 -13.55
N THR A 62 -5.47 -4.35 -14.70
CA THR A 62 -4.37 -5.05 -15.34
C THR A 62 -3.13 -4.17 -15.30
N VAL A 63 -2.06 -4.70 -14.74
CA VAL A 63 -0.78 -4.01 -14.59
C VAL A 63 0.25 -4.67 -15.51
N LYS A 64 0.93 -3.89 -16.34
CA LYS A 64 2.14 -4.35 -17.05
C LYS A 64 3.36 -3.76 -16.37
N ALA A 65 4.30 -4.62 -16.04
CA ALA A 65 5.52 -4.26 -15.35
C ALA A 65 6.73 -4.97 -15.95
N SER A 66 7.91 -4.45 -15.69
CA SER A 66 9.17 -5.16 -15.97
C SER A 66 10.17 -4.85 -14.87
N GLY A 67 11.07 -5.78 -14.61
CA GLY A 67 12.06 -5.61 -13.57
C GLY A 67 12.73 -6.90 -13.17
N PHE A 68 13.32 -6.90 -12.00
CA PHE A 68 14.04 -8.06 -11.46
C PHE A 68 13.13 -8.86 -10.53
N VAL A 69 13.21 -10.18 -10.65
CA VAL A 69 12.55 -11.14 -9.77
C VAL A 69 13.58 -12.14 -9.25
N ASN A 70 13.59 -12.35 -7.94
CA ASN A 70 14.46 -13.31 -7.30
C ASN A 70 13.86 -14.72 -7.42
N ALA A 71 14.46 -15.52 -8.28
CA ALA A 71 14.00 -16.88 -8.54
C ALA A 71 14.15 -17.81 -7.32
N VAL A 72 15.13 -17.55 -6.44
CA VAL A 72 15.34 -18.35 -5.21
C VAL A 72 14.19 -18.14 -4.22
N ALA A 73 13.67 -16.91 -4.13
CA ALA A 73 12.52 -16.61 -3.26
C ALA A 73 11.23 -17.32 -3.74
N PHE A 74 11.05 -17.51 -5.06
CA PHE A 74 10.01 -18.37 -5.59
C PHE A 74 10.26 -19.84 -5.24
N GLY A 75 11.52 -20.28 -5.18
CA GLY A 75 11.90 -21.65 -4.82
C GLY A 75 11.68 -21.98 -3.35
N ALA A 76 11.77 -21.01 -2.44
CA ALA A 76 11.43 -21.19 -1.03
C ALA A 76 9.95 -21.53 -0.82
N ALA A 77 9.10 -21.23 -1.79
CA ALA A 77 7.70 -21.69 -1.83
C ALA A 77 7.55 -23.18 -2.27
N GLY A 78 8.64 -23.92 -2.43
CA GLY A 78 8.63 -25.37 -2.66
C GLY A 78 8.94 -25.83 -4.08
N ALA A 79 9.30 -24.92 -4.98
CA ALA A 79 9.74 -25.29 -6.33
C ALA A 79 10.97 -24.43 -6.70
N ASN A 80 12.14 -25.04 -6.71
CA ASN A 80 13.33 -24.40 -7.29
C ASN A 80 13.64 -25.04 -8.66
N PRO A 81 12.92 -24.68 -9.73
CA PRO A 81 13.21 -25.18 -11.07
C PRO A 81 14.39 -24.49 -11.73
N LEU A 82 14.95 -23.44 -11.11
CA LEU A 82 15.92 -22.54 -11.73
C LEU A 82 17.36 -22.72 -11.29
N GLY A 83 17.64 -23.75 -10.47
CA GLY A 83 18.99 -24.25 -10.26
C GLY A 83 20.08 -23.19 -10.00
N GLY A 84 19.81 -22.17 -9.20
CA GLY A 84 20.85 -21.22 -8.79
C GLY A 84 20.88 -19.86 -9.52
N MET A 85 19.93 -19.56 -10.42
CA MET A 85 19.78 -18.18 -10.94
C MET A 85 19.20 -17.26 -9.88
N ALA A 86 20.00 -16.29 -9.42
CA ALA A 86 19.62 -15.42 -8.32
C ALA A 86 18.58 -14.37 -8.74
N GLU A 87 18.75 -13.75 -9.91
CA GLU A 87 17.89 -12.67 -10.39
C GLU A 87 17.57 -12.83 -11.87
N LEU A 88 16.30 -12.63 -12.20
CA LEU A 88 15.81 -12.67 -13.57
C LEU A 88 15.13 -11.36 -13.94
N LYS A 89 15.50 -10.79 -15.09
CA LYS A 89 14.79 -9.64 -15.65
C LYS A 89 13.60 -10.15 -16.44
N LEU A 90 12.39 -9.81 -15.98
CA LEU A 90 11.13 -10.33 -16.53
C LEU A 90 10.16 -9.22 -16.88
N GLY A 91 9.34 -9.47 -17.92
CA GLY A 91 8.09 -8.75 -18.13
C GLY A 91 6.96 -9.49 -17.44
N ILE A 92 6.11 -8.76 -16.73
CA ILE A 92 5.00 -9.32 -15.95
C ILE A 92 3.71 -8.63 -16.36
N THR A 93 2.63 -9.42 -16.49
CA THR A 93 1.27 -8.90 -16.53
C THR A 93 0.54 -9.41 -15.29
N ASP A 94 0.02 -8.48 -14.49
CA ASP A 94 -0.71 -8.78 -13.26
C ASP A 94 -2.18 -8.40 -13.43
N TYR A 95 -3.03 -9.40 -13.42
CA TYR A 95 -4.49 -9.26 -13.47
C TYR A 95 -5.04 -9.33 -12.06
N GLN A 96 -5.87 -8.38 -11.68
CA GLN A 96 -6.46 -8.28 -10.35
C GLN A 96 -7.96 -7.99 -10.47
N ASP A 97 -8.75 -8.51 -9.56
CA ASP A 97 -10.15 -8.17 -9.43
C ASP A 97 -10.54 -7.78 -7.99
N LYS A 98 -11.71 -7.23 -7.85
CA LYS A 98 -12.25 -6.80 -6.57
C LYS A 98 -12.62 -7.94 -5.61
N GLN A 99 -12.53 -9.19 -6.03
CA GLN A 99 -12.66 -10.37 -5.16
C GLN A 99 -11.32 -10.82 -4.56
N MET A 100 -10.26 -9.99 -4.70
CA MET A 100 -8.88 -10.29 -4.32
C MET A 100 -8.31 -11.51 -5.05
N ARG A 101 -8.84 -11.85 -6.23
CA ARG A 101 -8.20 -12.80 -7.11
C ARG A 101 -7.08 -12.11 -7.87
N ARG A 102 -6.00 -12.81 -8.05
CA ARG A 102 -4.81 -12.28 -8.71
C ARG A 102 -4.18 -13.33 -9.61
N ARG A 103 -3.76 -12.92 -10.80
CA ARG A 103 -2.98 -13.74 -11.71
C ARG A 103 -1.79 -12.96 -12.22
N LEU A 104 -0.61 -13.49 -11.98
CA LEU A 104 0.64 -12.98 -12.50
C LEU A 104 1.07 -13.83 -13.69
N GLU A 105 1.23 -13.25 -14.86
CA GLU A 105 1.79 -13.91 -16.05
C GLU A 105 3.17 -13.34 -16.35
N VAL A 106 4.11 -14.23 -16.56
CA VAL A 106 5.48 -13.86 -16.94
C VAL A 106 5.63 -14.01 -18.46
N ALA A 107 6.10 -12.97 -19.11
CA ALA A 107 6.40 -12.99 -20.52
C ALA A 107 7.53 -13.99 -20.80
N PRO A 108 7.38 -14.90 -21.80
CA PRO A 108 8.43 -15.82 -22.18
C PRO A 108 9.70 -15.08 -22.59
N THR A 109 10.85 -15.58 -22.18
CA THR A 109 12.16 -15.08 -22.61
C THR A 109 12.99 -16.22 -23.19
N SER A 110 14.12 -15.93 -23.83
CA SER A 110 15.03 -16.98 -24.33
C SER A 110 15.58 -17.87 -23.20
N THR A 111 15.74 -17.31 -22.00
CA THR A 111 16.19 -18.04 -20.80
C THR A 111 15.04 -18.73 -20.08
N LEU A 112 13.81 -18.34 -20.31
CA LEU A 112 12.60 -18.87 -19.71
C LEU A 112 11.59 -19.23 -20.80
N PRO A 113 11.88 -20.25 -21.62
CA PRO A 113 10.94 -20.71 -22.60
C PRO A 113 9.79 -21.45 -21.89
N GLY A 114 8.57 -21.20 -22.35
CA GLY A 114 7.40 -21.84 -21.80
C GLY A 114 6.56 -20.93 -20.91
N ARG A 115 5.36 -21.41 -20.65
CA ARG A 115 4.35 -20.64 -19.94
C ARG A 115 4.67 -20.61 -18.44
N THR A 116 4.70 -19.40 -17.87
CA THR A 116 4.87 -19.19 -16.44
C THR A 116 3.77 -18.26 -15.94
N TYR A 117 2.99 -18.73 -14.99
CA TYR A 117 1.96 -17.89 -14.32
C TYR A 117 1.68 -18.38 -12.91
N LEU A 118 1.23 -17.47 -12.08
CA LEU A 118 0.76 -17.70 -10.70
C LEU A 118 -0.69 -17.23 -10.60
N VAL A 119 -1.54 -18.00 -9.94
CA VAL A 119 -2.94 -17.65 -9.67
C VAL A 119 -3.22 -17.77 -8.19
N PHE A 120 -3.87 -16.77 -7.64
CA PHE A 120 -4.31 -16.72 -6.24
C PHE A 120 -5.81 -16.41 -6.21
N THR A 121 -6.58 -17.28 -5.56
CA THR A 121 -8.04 -17.17 -5.47
C THR A 121 -8.50 -17.36 -4.02
N GLY A 122 -8.27 -16.35 -3.18
CA GLY A 122 -8.62 -16.47 -1.76
C GLY A 122 -7.77 -17.51 -1.04
N SER A 123 -8.33 -18.71 -0.76
CA SER A 123 -7.64 -19.75 0.01
C SER A 123 -6.79 -20.69 -0.84
N THR A 124 -6.87 -20.60 -2.16
CA THR A 124 -6.13 -21.48 -3.06
C THR A 124 -5.19 -20.69 -3.95
N GLY A 125 -4.03 -21.24 -4.21
CA GLY A 125 -3.04 -20.68 -5.12
C GLY A 125 -2.26 -21.78 -5.81
N GLY A 126 -1.67 -21.42 -6.93
CA GLY A 126 -0.85 -22.33 -7.73
C GLY A 126 -0.53 -21.72 -9.07
N GLY A 127 -0.13 -22.52 -10.01
CA GLY A 127 0.17 -22.08 -11.35
C GLY A 127 1.05 -23.03 -12.11
N MET A 128 1.77 -22.46 -13.04
CA MET A 128 2.72 -23.14 -13.89
C MET A 128 4.03 -22.38 -13.90
N ILE A 129 5.13 -23.07 -13.70
CA ILE A 129 6.48 -22.51 -13.83
C ILE A 129 7.23 -23.39 -14.83
N PHE A 130 7.64 -22.83 -15.97
CA PHE A 130 8.32 -23.53 -17.08
C PHE A 130 7.58 -24.79 -17.54
N GLY A 131 6.27 -24.73 -17.62
CA GLY A 131 5.46 -25.88 -18.01
C GLY A 131 5.17 -26.90 -16.90
N ASN A 132 5.71 -26.71 -15.69
CA ASN A 132 5.45 -27.57 -14.55
C ASN A 132 4.39 -26.96 -13.65
N GLU A 133 3.32 -27.70 -13.38
CA GLU A 133 2.27 -27.27 -12.46
C GLU A 133 2.74 -27.37 -11.01
N PHE A 134 2.32 -26.41 -10.21
CA PHE A 134 2.50 -26.46 -8.76
C PHE A 134 1.28 -25.88 -8.04
N ARG A 135 1.17 -26.19 -6.75
CA ARG A 135 0.14 -25.63 -5.86
C ARG A 135 0.79 -25.00 -4.64
N VAL A 136 0.27 -23.85 -4.24
CA VAL A 136 0.66 -23.22 -2.99
C VAL A 136 0.06 -24.04 -1.85
N ARG A 137 0.91 -24.58 -0.99
CA ARG A 137 0.49 -25.46 0.11
C ARG A 137 -0.24 -24.73 1.22
N GLU A 138 0.14 -23.50 1.45
CA GLU A 138 -0.41 -22.70 2.54
C GLU A 138 -1.51 -21.75 2.05
N ALA A 139 -2.74 -21.97 2.50
CA ALA A 139 -3.88 -21.11 2.19
C ALA A 139 -3.64 -19.66 2.61
N ALA A 140 -2.89 -19.41 3.70
CA ALA A 140 -2.51 -18.08 4.15
C ALA A 140 -1.70 -17.35 3.07
N ALA A 141 -0.70 -17.98 2.47
CA ALA A 141 0.11 -17.35 1.42
C ALA A 141 -0.75 -16.90 0.24
N SER A 142 -1.69 -17.73 -0.20
CA SER A 142 -2.61 -17.37 -1.29
C SER A 142 -3.47 -16.14 -0.94
N ARG A 143 -4.06 -16.12 0.27
CA ARG A 143 -4.86 -14.97 0.72
C ARG A 143 -4.04 -13.69 0.77
N HIS A 144 -2.83 -13.76 1.30
CA HIS A 144 -1.97 -12.59 1.46
C HIS A 144 -1.51 -12.01 0.13
N TRP A 145 -1.31 -12.84 -0.90
CA TRP A 145 -1.07 -12.33 -2.26
C TRP A 145 -2.28 -11.57 -2.81
N GLY A 146 -3.49 -12.06 -2.58
CA GLY A 146 -4.71 -11.34 -2.92
C GLY A 146 -4.84 -10.00 -2.17
N MET A 147 -4.43 -9.98 -0.88
CA MET A 147 -4.44 -8.77 -0.06
C MET A 147 -3.45 -7.69 -0.50
N MET A 148 -2.52 -7.96 -1.40
CA MET A 148 -1.65 -6.96 -2.02
C MET A 148 -2.30 -6.30 -3.25
N GLY A 149 -3.48 -6.74 -3.67
CA GLY A 149 -4.21 -6.18 -4.79
C GLY A 149 -4.82 -4.80 -4.50
N PHE A 150 -5.37 -4.18 -5.55
CA PHE A 150 -5.95 -2.83 -5.47
C PHE A 150 -7.14 -2.71 -4.53
N ASP A 151 -7.98 -3.75 -4.44
CA ASP A 151 -9.22 -3.70 -3.65
C ASP A 151 -8.99 -3.75 -2.13
N THR A 152 -7.78 -4.06 -1.69
CA THR A 152 -7.47 -4.19 -0.26
C THR A 152 -7.73 -2.90 0.51
N LEU A 153 -7.45 -1.74 -0.08
CA LEU A 153 -7.74 -0.45 0.56
C LEU A 153 -9.25 -0.23 0.75
N ASN A 154 -10.08 -0.59 -0.22
CA ASN A 154 -11.55 -0.49 -0.07
C ASN A 154 -12.04 -1.39 1.07
N ARG A 155 -11.58 -2.63 1.12
CA ARG A 155 -11.90 -3.58 2.20
C ARG A 155 -11.33 -3.16 3.55
N ALA A 156 -10.17 -2.52 3.58
CA ALA A 156 -9.55 -2.03 4.80
C ALA A 156 -10.43 -0.98 5.51
N ILE A 157 -11.12 -0.14 4.77
CA ILE A 157 -12.03 0.86 5.31
C ILE A 157 -13.21 0.21 6.04
N GLU A 158 -13.64 -0.97 5.58
CA GLU A 158 -14.73 -1.77 6.17
C GLU A 158 -14.22 -2.73 7.26
N GLY A 159 -12.92 -2.98 7.29
CA GLY A 159 -12.28 -3.92 8.23
C GLY A 159 -12.27 -3.44 9.68
N GLN A 160 -11.88 -4.33 10.59
CA GLN A 160 -11.66 -4.01 11.99
C GLN A 160 -10.30 -3.30 12.15
N LEU A 161 -10.34 -2.01 12.48
CA LEU A 161 -9.13 -1.28 12.84
C LEU A 161 -8.58 -1.78 14.19
N VAL A 162 -7.27 -2.06 14.20
CA VAL A 162 -6.54 -2.47 15.40
C VAL A 162 -5.81 -1.29 16.00
N SER A 163 -5.12 -0.50 15.16
CA SER A 163 -4.40 0.70 15.59
C SER A 163 -4.23 1.70 14.46
N ALA A 164 -4.12 2.95 14.86
CA ALA A 164 -3.60 4.01 14.00
C ALA A 164 -2.62 4.83 14.83
N ARG A 165 -1.43 5.05 14.34
CA ARG A 165 -0.38 5.79 15.02
C ARG A 165 0.51 6.51 14.01
N GLN A 166 1.29 7.44 14.51
CA GLN A 166 2.38 8.02 13.72
C GLN A 166 3.55 7.02 13.66
N ALA A 167 4.25 6.95 12.54
CA ALA A 167 5.50 6.23 12.44
C ALA A 167 6.58 6.88 13.31
N ASP A 168 7.56 6.10 13.73
CA ASP A 168 8.60 6.55 14.67
C ASP A 168 9.49 7.67 14.07
N ASP A 169 9.65 7.71 12.74
CA ASP A 169 10.33 8.75 12.00
C ASP A 169 9.49 10.04 11.81
N GLY A 170 8.22 9.98 12.18
CA GLY A 170 7.29 11.10 12.06
C GLY A 170 6.75 11.37 10.65
N GLY A 171 7.25 10.68 9.63
CA GLY A 171 6.92 10.92 8.21
C GLY A 171 5.58 10.34 7.78
N ASP A 172 5.13 9.23 8.39
CA ASP A 172 3.96 8.49 7.97
C ASP A 172 2.90 8.33 9.07
N TYR A 173 1.65 8.12 8.65
CA TYR A 173 0.67 7.44 9.47
C TYR A 173 0.84 5.92 9.29
N VAL A 174 0.73 5.17 10.38
CA VAL A 174 0.71 3.71 10.34
C VAL A 174 -0.65 3.23 10.78
N VAL A 175 -1.39 2.62 9.85
CA VAL A 175 -2.74 2.07 10.13
C VAL A 175 -2.69 0.56 10.00
N GLU A 176 -3.07 -0.14 11.04
CA GLU A 176 -3.19 -1.59 11.05
C GLU A 176 -4.66 -2.00 11.03
N VAL A 177 -5.02 -2.87 10.09
CA VAL A 177 -6.37 -3.36 9.87
C VAL A 177 -6.38 -4.88 10.01
N LYS A 178 -7.31 -5.38 10.82
CA LYS A 178 -7.54 -6.80 10.99
C LYS A 178 -8.66 -7.25 10.06
N PHE A 179 -8.36 -8.21 9.21
CA PHE A 179 -9.34 -8.81 8.28
C PHE A 179 -10.05 -10.02 8.90
N ASN A 180 -9.33 -10.78 9.73
CA ASN A 180 -9.87 -11.89 10.51
C ASN A 180 -8.97 -12.16 11.73
N ALA A 181 -9.14 -13.28 12.42
CA ALA A 181 -8.38 -13.60 13.65
C ALA A 181 -6.86 -13.65 13.40
N ASP A 182 -6.42 -14.13 12.25
CA ASP A 182 -5.03 -14.39 11.94
C ASP A 182 -4.41 -13.38 10.97
N ASP A 183 -5.22 -12.75 10.10
CA ASP A 183 -4.74 -11.94 8.98
C ASP A 183 -4.89 -10.44 9.27
N THR A 184 -3.79 -9.73 9.24
CA THR A 184 -3.74 -8.27 9.35
C THR A 184 -2.97 -7.65 8.20
N VAL A 185 -3.36 -6.42 7.84
CA VAL A 185 -2.63 -5.59 6.89
C VAL A 185 -2.25 -4.29 7.56
N ARG A 186 -1.02 -3.87 7.36
CA ARG A 186 -0.53 -2.60 7.87
C ARG A 186 -0.13 -1.71 6.71
N TYR A 187 -0.61 -0.46 6.76
CA TYR A 187 -0.33 0.57 5.78
C TYR A 187 0.57 1.64 6.38
N TRP A 188 1.61 2.05 5.68
CA TRP A 188 2.35 3.27 5.91
C TRP A 188 1.88 4.28 4.88
N ILE A 189 1.34 5.39 5.36
CA ILE A 189 0.64 6.38 4.56
C ILE A 189 1.32 7.72 4.78
N ASN A 190 1.85 8.29 3.73
CA ASN A 190 2.54 9.55 3.76
C ASN A 190 1.61 10.67 4.25
N LYS A 191 2.03 11.41 5.26
CA LYS A 191 1.20 12.45 5.90
C LYS A 191 0.88 13.65 5.01
N GLN A 192 1.71 13.92 4.03
CA GLN A 192 1.55 15.08 3.15
C GLN A 192 0.68 14.76 1.95
N THR A 193 0.88 13.59 1.36
CA THR A 193 0.23 13.18 0.11
C THR A 193 -0.96 12.24 0.34
N PHE A 194 -1.03 11.58 1.49
CA PHE A 194 -1.93 10.47 1.80
C PHE A 194 -1.81 9.30 0.83
N LEU A 195 -0.70 9.16 0.11
CA LEU A 195 -0.39 7.99 -0.69
C LEU A 195 0.25 6.90 0.17
N ILE A 196 0.13 5.66 -0.27
CA ILE A 196 0.63 4.50 0.48
C ILE A 196 2.09 4.25 0.11
N ASP A 197 3.02 4.51 1.02
CA ASP A 197 4.45 4.26 0.78
C ASP A 197 4.83 2.79 1.01
N LYS A 198 4.12 2.10 1.91
CA LYS A 198 4.38 0.69 2.18
C LYS A 198 3.11 -0.05 2.66
N ILE A 199 3.00 -1.31 2.26
CA ILE A 199 2.02 -2.25 2.78
C ILE A 199 2.75 -3.48 3.31
N THR A 200 2.30 -4.01 4.45
CA THR A 200 2.69 -5.35 4.89
C THR A 200 1.47 -6.18 5.21
N THR A 201 1.50 -7.44 4.77
CA THR A 201 0.53 -8.43 5.23
C THR A 201 1.14 -9.30 6.31
N ARG A 202 0.35 -9.66 7.32
CA ARG A 202 0.80 -10.41 8.49
C ARG A 202 -0.16 -11.56 8.78
N TYR A 203 0.43 -12.71 9.00
CA TYR A 203 -0.28 -13.92 9.46
C TYR A 203 0.22 -14.29 10.85
N ARG A 204 -0.66 -14.34 11.84
CA ARG A 204 -0.33 -14.65 13.24
C ARG A 204 0.88 -13.83 13.74
N SER A 205 0.88 -12.52 13.47
CA SER A 205 1.94 -11.58 13.84
C SER A 205 3.24 -11.66 13.03
N GLN A 206 3.42 -12.63 12.13
CA GLN A 206 4.57 -12.69 11.24
C GLN A 206 4.30 -11.93 9.94
N VAL A 207 5.26 -11.11 9.50
CA VAL A 207 5.20 -10.45 8.20
C VAL A 207 5.42 -11.50 7.11
N LEU A 208 4.43 -11.66 6.21
CA LEU A 208 4.55 -12.55 5.07
C LEU A 208 5.03 -11.81 3.83
N ILE A 209 4.33 -10.72 3.48
CA ILE A 209 4.64 -9.92 2.29
C ILE A 209 4.79 -8.47 2.72
N GLU A 210 5.85 -7.84 2.23
CA GLU A 210 6.05 -6.40 2.30
C GLU A 210 6.15 -5.85 0.88
N GLU A 211 5.45 -4.76 0.61
CA GLU A 211 5.50 -4.05 -0.65
C GLU A 211 5.76 -2.57 -0.39
N GLN A 212 6.84 -2.05 -0.95
CA GLN A 212 7.15 -0.63 -0.97
C GLN A 212 6.71 -0.04 -2.30
N ARG A 213 6.05 1.10 -2.26
CA ARG A 213 5.44 1.79 -3.40
C ARG A 213 6.03 3.16 -3.56
N SER A 214 6.42 3.53 -4.77
CA SER A 214 7.01 4.83 -5.06
C SER A 214 6.73 5.26 -6.49
N ASN A 215 7.29 6.41 -6.87
CA ASN A 215 7.14 6.97 -8.22
C ASN A 215 5.67 7.12 -8.65
N TYR A 216 4.85 7.67 -7.75
CA TYR A 216 3.43 7.86 -7.98
C TYR A 216 3.17 8.80 -9.16
N LYS A 217 2.33 8.37 -10.10
CA LYS A 217 1.92 9.14 -11.28
C LYS A 217 0.43 8.97 -11.50
N ARG A 218 -0.12 9.91 -12.26
CA ARG A 218 -1.51 9.83 -12.66
C ARG A 218 -1.68 8.82 -13.79
N ALA A 219 -2.53 7.82 -13.57
CA ALA A 219 -3.04 6.89 -14.57
C ALA A 219 -4.56 7.09 -14.65
N ASP A 220 -5.05 7.60 -15.77
CA ASP A 220 -6.41 8.15 -15.88
C ASP A 220 -6.70 9.18 -14.76
N CYS A 221 -7.71 8.93 -13.92
CA CYS A 221 -8.09 9.78 -12.79
C CYS A 221 -7.46 9.37 -11.45
N MET A 222 -6.58 8.35 -11.42
CA MET A 222 -6.02 7.76 -10.21
C MET A 222 -4.53 8.05 -10.06
N MET A 223 -4.09 8.20 -8.79
CA MET A 223 -2.68 8.24 -8.41
C MET A 223 -2.22 6.83 -8.06
N LEU A 224 -1.38 6.24 -8.92
CA LEU A 224 -0.90 4.87 -8.77
C LEU A 224 0.63 4.82 -8.75
N PRO A 225 1.23 3.83 -8.03
CA PRO A 225 2.68 3.69 -7.97
C PRO A 225 3.23 3.15 -9.29
N PHE A 226 4.31 3.72 -9.77
CA PHE A 226 5.00 3.25 -10.97
C PHE A 226 6.32 2.52 -10.66
N HIS A 227 6.60 2.32 -9.38
CA HIS A 227 7.68 1.47 -8.92
C HIS A 227 7.25 0.71 -7.67
N ILE A 228 7.48 -0.60 -7.66
CA ILE A 228 7.05 -1.50 -6.59
C ILE A 228 8.19 -2.45 -6.25
N MET A 229 8.63 -2.41 -4.99
CA MET A 229 9.55 -3.38 -4.42
C MET A 229 8.79 -4.35 -3.51
N THR A 230 8.94 -5.65 -3.73
CA THR A 230 8.27 -6.68 -2.93
C THR A 230 9.29 -7.54 -2.20
N ARG A 231 9.01 -7.84 -0.93
CA ARG A 231 9.74 -8.81 -0.11
C ARG A 231 8.79 -9.91 0.36
N LEU A 232 9.28 -11.14 0.39
CA LEU A 232 8.59 -12.30 0.93
C LEU A 232 9.34 -12.78 2.17
N GLN A 233 8.69 -12.75 3.33
CA GLN A 233 9.33 -13.13 4.62
C GLN A 233 10.69 -12.42 4.85
N GLY A 234 10.77 -11.14 4.50
CA GLY A 234 11.97 -10.32 4.62
C GLY A 234 12.99 -10.47 3.47
N GLN A 235 12.88 -11.50 2.62
CA GLN A 235 13.77 -11.69 1.49
C GLN A 235 13.31 -10.89 0.28
N PRO A 236 14.20 -10.21 -0.47
CA PRO A 236 13.84 -9.55 -1.71
C PRO A 236 13.21 -10.54 -2.68
N LEU A 237 12.02 -10.22 -3.21
CA LEU A 237 11.32 -11.05 -4.18
C LEU A 237 11.28 -10.40 -5.56
N ALA A 238 10.90 -9.13 -5.64
CA ALA A 238 10.77 -8.43 -6.90
C ALA A 238 11.07 -6.94 -6.74
N ASP A 239 11.59 -6.35 -7.80
CA ASP A 239 11.83 -4.92 -7.97
C ASP A 239 11.35 -4.55 -9.39
N LEU A 240 10.19 -3.89 -9.47
CA LEU A 240 9.40 -3.75 -10.70
C LEU A 240 9.10 -2.29 -11.02
N ASP A 241 9.42 -1.91 -12.24
CA ASP A 241 8.93 -0.68 -12.86
C ASP A 241 7.62 -0.95 -13.60
N ILE A 242 6.58 -0.21 -13.24
CA ILE A 242 5.27 -0.32 -13.86
C ILE A 242 5.28 0.45 -15.19
N GLN A 243 4.90 -0.20 -16.25
CA GLN A 243 4.83 0.37 -17.58
C GLN A 243 3.47 0.98 -17.88
N SER A 244 2.40 0.28 -17.46
CA SER A 244 1.04 0.75 -17.68
C SER A 244 0.03 0.10 -16.74
N TYR A 245 -1.07 0.81 -16.55
CA TYR A 245 -2.30 0.32 -15.92
C TYR A 245 -3.43 0.34 -16.96
N ASP A 246 -4.18 -0.76 -17.06
CA ASP A 246 -5.49 -0.80 -17.72
C ASP A 246 -6.55 -0.92 -16.63
N LEU A 247 -7.35 0.13 -16.50
CA LEU A 247 -8.36 0.31 -15.46
C LEU A 247 -9.78 0.16 -16.01
N LYS A 248 -9.90 -0.13 -17.32
CA LYS A 248 -11.18 -0.13 -18.05
C LYS A 248 -11.57 -1.49 -18.58
N SER A 249 -10.59 -2.32 -18.92
CA SER A 249 -10.85 -3.61 -19.53
C SER A 249 -11.38 -4.61 -18.51
N VAL A 250 -12.43 -5.31 -18.90
CA VAL A 250 -12.96 -6.42 -18.11
C VAL A 250 -12.00 -7.61 -18.20
N VAL A 251 -11.59 -8.14 -17.05
CA VAL A 251 -10.80 -9.35 -16.98
C VAL A 251 -11.75 -10.55 -16.87
N PRO A 252 -11.75 -11.49 -17.84
CA PRO A 252 -12.64 -12.64 -17.79
C PRO A 252 -12.41 -13.50 -16.53
N ALA A 253 -13.45 -14.03 -15.95
CA ALA A 253 -13.34 -14.89 -14.74
C ALA A 253 -12.43 -16.11 -14.95
N ALA A 254 -12.38 -16.65 -16.18
CA ALA A 254 -11.50 -17.75 -16.56
C ALA A 254 -10.00 -17.41 -16.39
N THR A 255 -9.63 -16.12 -16.46
CA THR A 255 -8.25 -15.68 -16.20
C THR A 255 -7.77 -16.10 -14.82
N PHE A 256 -8.66 -16.17 -13.83
CA PHE A 256 -8.32 -16.54 -12.46
C PHE A 256 -8.48 -18.03 -12.17
N THR A 257 -8.46 -18.88 -13.18
CA THR A 257 -8.46 -20.33 -13.00
C THR A 257 -7.05 -20.90 -13.10
N MET A 258 -6.77 -21.98 -12.37
CA MET A 258 -5.48 -22.68 -12.44
C MET A 258 -5.35 -23.54 -13.69
N THR A 259 -6.45 -23.86 -14.34
CA THR A 259 -6.44 -24.61 -15.61
C THR A 259 -5.96 -23.72 -16.73
N ALA A 260 -4.97 -24.18 -17.45
CA ALA A 260 -4.52 -23.54 -18.68
C ALA A 260 -5.71 -23.45 -19.63
N THR A 261 -6.19 -22.25 -19.92
CA THR A 261 -6.98 -22.06 -21.15
C THR A 261 -6.02 -22.32 -22.33
N PRO A 262 -6.39 -23.10 -23.31
CA PRO A 262 -5.54 -23.47 -24.43
C PRO A 262 -5.01 -22.27 -25.21
#